data_847e737114d1ad28f84a270111af58cc
#
_entry.id   847e737114d1ad28f84a270111af58cc
#
_cell.length_a   1.000
_cell.length_b   1.000
_cell.length_c   1.000
_cell.angle_alpha   90.00
_cell.angle_beta   90.00
_cell.angle_gamma   90.00
#
_symmetry.space_group_name_H-M   'P 1'
#
loop_
_entity.id
_entity.type
_entity.pdbx_description
1 polymer ?
#
loop_
_entity_poly.entity_id
_entity_poly.type
_entity_poly.pdbx_seq_one_letter_code
_entity_poly.pdbx_strand_id
1 'polypeptide(L)'
;MKIDLEEKTIEIEKIFKGKVLDVEVHTVTLPNGETSKRELINHRGAVAILALTKNDEVVLVEQYRKAIEAVTLEIPAGKLEPGEDNKKLSAIRELREETGYVAEEERLEKLYDVHVALGYSSELITIYYVDNLEYAGEIDPDDDEFINLRKYKIEEAFKLLDDNVITDSKTMLALSYLKNRKGAK
;
A
#
# COMPACT_ATOMS: atom_id res chain seq x y z
N MET A 1 -4.93 37.01 -5.19
CA MET A 1 -3.83 36.62 -6.09
C MET A 1 -3.51 35.16 -5.79
N LYS A 2 -3.47 34.28 -6.80
CA LYS A 2 -3.11 32.87 -6.58
C LYS A 2 -1.59 32.76 -6.58
N ILE A 3 -1.00 32.28 -5.50
CA ILE A 3 0.45 32.06 -5.38
C ILE A 3 0.80 30.79 -6.14
N ASP A 4 1.86 30.77 -6.90
CA ASP A 4 2.47 29.55 -7.43
C ASP A 4 3.14 28.83 -6.26
N LEU A 5 2.73 27.60 -6.02
CA LEU A 5 3.20 26.79 -4.87
C LEU A 5 4.37 25.84 -5.24
N GLU A 6 4.83 25.89 -6.50
CA GLU A 6 5.95 25.04 -6.93
C GLU A 6 7.23 25.39 -6.17
N GLU A 7 7.90 24.38 -5.66
CA GLU A 7 9.23 24.47 -5.06
C GLU A 7 10.25 23.87 -6.03
N LYS A 8 11.11 24.72 -6.62
CA LYS A 8 12.08 24.26 -7.63
C LYS A 8 13.35 23.76 -6.95
N THR A 9 13.71 22.51 -7.18
CA THR A 9 14.97 21.94 -6.71
C THR A 9 16.14 22.59 -7.44
N ILE A 10 17.11 23.11 -6.69
CA ILE A 10 18.35 23.71 -7.18
C ILE A 10 19.60 22.90 -6.86
N GLU A 11 19.51 22.01 -5.85
CA GLU A 11 20.61 21.12 -5.47
C GLU A 11 20.04 19.84 -4.85
N ILE A 12 20.72 18.71 -5.04
CA ILE A 12 20.37 17.40 -4.45
C ILE A 12 21.61 16.83 -3.79
N GLU A 13 21.51 16.57 -2.49
CA GLU A 13 22.52 15.86 -1.71
C GLU A 13 22.00 14.46 -1.38
N LYS A 14 22.71 13.42 -1.85
CA LYS A 14 22.37 12.01 -1.54
C LYS A 14 22.94 11.64 -0.19
N ILE A 15 22.06 11.34 0.78
CA ILE A 15 22.45 11.04 2.17
C ILE A 15 22.66 9.54 2.37
N PHE A 16 21.74 8.72 1.85
CA PHE A 16 21.80 7.27 2.01
C PHE A 16 21.19 6.58 0.80
N LYS A 17 21.81 5.50 0.38
CA LYS A 17 21.27 4.59 -0.62
C LYS A 17 21.26 3.18 -0.06
N GLY A 18 20.07 2.67 0.22
CA GLY A 18 19.86 1.32 0.75
C GLY A 18 19.26 0.35 -0.27
N LYS A 19 18.91 -0.85 0.21
CA LYS A 19 18.17 -1.85 -0.57
C LYS A 19 16.72 -1.39 -0.80
N VAL A 20 16.13 -0.74 0.21
CA VAL A 20 14.69 -0.38 0.25
C VAL A 20 14.46 1.12 0.05
N LEU A 21 15.33 1.96 0.60
CA LEU A 21 15.17 3.42 0.64
C LEU A 21 16.35 4.12 -0.01
N ASP A 22 16.05 5.21 -0.72
CA ASP A 22 17.01 6.24 -1.09
C ASP A 22 16.60 7.52 -0.34
N VAL A 23 17.53 8.10 0.44
CA VAL A 23 17.31 9.32 1.23
C VAL A 23 18.13 10.45 0.64
N GLU A 24 17.47 11.55 0.34
CA GLU A 24 18.07 12.74 -0.27
C GLU A 24 17.67 14.01 0.50
N VAL A 25 18.55 15.01 0.47
CA VAL A 25 18.23 16.36 0.89
C VAL A 25 18.24 17.27 -0.33
N HIS A 26 17.08 17.83 -0.64
CA HIS A 26 16.92 18.79 -1.73
C HIS A 26 16.97 20.22 -1.20
N THR A 27 17.82 21.08 -1.77
CA THR A 27 17.72 22.53 -1.60
C THR A 27 16.74 23.04 -2.64
N VAL A 28 15.70 23.74 -2.20
CA VAL A 28 14.61 24.23 -3.08
C VAL A 28 14.48 25.73 -2.98
N THR A 29 14.00 26.36 -4.05
CA THR A 29 13.55 27.76 -4.06
C THR A 29 12.06 27.79 -3.70
N LEU A 30 11.71 28.54 -2.68
CA LEU A 30 10.33 28.75 -2.23
C LEU A 30 9.59 29.77 -3.12
N PRO A 31 8.24 29.82 -3.08
CA PRO A 31 7.44 30.80 -3.79
C PRO A 31 7.76 32.26 -3.52
N ASN A 32 8.34 32.57 -2.35
CA ASN A 32 8.79 33.92 -1.97
C ASN A 32 10.22 34.25 -2.43
N GLY A 33 10.90 33.32 -3.13
CA GLY A 33 12.27 33.47 -3.61
C GLY A 33 13.37 33.08 -2.63
N GLU A 34 13.02 32.74 -1.39
CA GLU A 34 13.97 32.20 -0.40
C GLU A 34 14.32 30.75 -0.70
N THR A 35 15.35 30.22 -0.02
CA THR A 35 15.73 28.81 -0.13
C THR A 35 15.39 28.05 1.15
N SER A 36 15.09 26.76 1.00
CA SER A 36 14.85 25.85 2.11
C SER A 36 15.35 24.46 1.78
N LYS A 37 15.47 23.59 2.79
CA LYS A 37 15.81 22.18 2.61
C LYS A 37 14.59 21.28 2.77
N ARG A 38 14.54 20.18 1.98
CA ARG A 38 13.56 19.12 2.07
C ARG A 38 14.28 17.79 2.22
N GLU A 39 13.98 17.06 3.28
CA GLU A 39 14.46 15.70 3.50
C GLU A 39 13.45 14.73 2.85
N LEU A 40 13.91 13.95 1.90
CA LEU A 40 13.03 13.16 1.04
C LEU A 40 13.46 11.69 1.01
N ILE A 41 12.47 10.82 0.98
CA ILE A 41 12.60 9.39 0.72
C ILE A 41 12.02 9.11 -0.66
N ASN A 42 12.87 8.65 -1.58
CA ASN A 42 12.41 8.19 -2.88
C ASN A 42 12.01 6.71 -2.81
N HIS A 43 10.79 6.42 -3.24
CA HIS A 43 10.20 5.09 -3.26
C HIS A 43 9.63 4.77 -4.65
N ARG A 44 9.76 3.51 -5.08
CA ARG A 44 9.28 3.07 -6.41
C ARG A 44 7.76 2.98 -6.51
N GLY A 45 7.08 2.98 -5.38
CA GLY A 45 5.66 2.71 -5.26
C GLY A 45 5.38 1.27 -4.85
N ALA A 46 4.10 1.01 -4.61
CA ALA A 46 3.61 -0.27 -4.17
C ALA A 46 2.21 -0.55 -4.73
N VAL A 47 1.76 -1.77 -4.59
CA VAL A 47 0.40 -2.22 -4.87
C VAL A 47 -0.20 -2.86 -3.63
N ALA A 48 -1.52 -2.80 -3.51
CA ALA A 48 -2.26 -3.46 -2.44
C ALA A 48 -3.60 -3.97 -2.96
N ILE A 49 -4.12 -5.04 -2.36
CA ILE A 49 -5.33 -5.69 -2.86
C ILE A 49 -6.32 -5.94 -1.73
N LEU A 50 -7.51 -5.33 -1.83
CA LEU A 50 -8.67 -5.74 -1.07
C LEU A 50 -9.27 -6.97 -1.72
N ALA A 51 -9.00 -8.13 -1.17
CA ALA A 51 -9.38 -9.43 -1.70
C ALA A 51 -10.50 -10.06 -0.87
N LEU A 52 -11.57 -10.52 -1.53
CA LEU A 52 -12.65 -11.27 -0.92
C LEU A 52 -12.69 -12.70 -1.44
N THR A 53 -12.84 -13.67 -0.54
CA THR A 53 -13.09 -15.06 -0.89
C THR A 53 -14.51 -15.24 -1.43
N LYS A 54 -14.77 -16.39 -2.07
CA LYS A 54 -16.13 -16.79 -2.48
C LYS A 54 -17.12 -16.96 -1.33
N ASN A 55 -16.63 -16.99 -0.09
CA ASN A 55 -17.45 -17.08 1.12
C ASN A 55 -17.66 -15.71 1.78
N ASP A 56 -17.45 -14.60 1.09
CA ASP A 56 -17.54 -13.24 1.61
C ASP A 56 -16.62 -13.01 2.83
N GLU A 57 -15.39 -13.51 2.77
CA GLU A 57 -14.36 -13.26 3.78
C GLU A 57 -13.31 -12.31 3.22
N VAL A 58 -12.95 -11.31 4.00
CA VAL A 58 -11.81 -10.41 3.71
C VAL A 58 -10.52 -11.16 3.98
N VAL A 59 -9.63 -11.20 2.99
CA VAL A 59 -8.29 -11.78 3.12
C VAL A 59 -7.36 -10.70 3.66
N LEU A 60 -6.75 -10.99 4.81
CA LEU A 60 -5.75 -10.12 5.45
C LEU A 60 -4.48 -10.92 5.73
N VAL A 61 -3.38 -10.22 5.87
CA VAL A 61 -2.10 -10.75 6.34
C VAL A 61 -1.74 -10.12 7.68
N GLU A 62 -1.17 -10.94 8.56
CA GLU A 62 -0.64 -10.50 9.84
C GLU A 62 0.88 -10.53 9.74
N GLN A 63 1.52 -9.38 9.92
CA GLN A 63 2.94 -9.19 9.73
C GLN A 63 3.55 -8.31 10.83
N TYR A 64 4.79 -8.61 11.24
CA TYR A 64 5.52 -7.75 12.17
C TYR A 64 6.18 -6.58 11.43
N ARG A 65 5.85 -5.37 11.82
CA ARG A 65 6.41 -4.13 11.26
C ARG A 65 7.45 -3.54 12.20
N LYS A 66 8.74 -3.73 11.88
CA LYS A 66 9.86 -3.29 12.73
C LYS A 66 9.84 -1.79 13.02
N ALA A 67 9.37 -0.96 12.08
CA ALA A 67 9.33 0.50 12.25
C ALA A 67 8.44 0.96 13.41
N ILE A 68 7.42 0.18 13.75
CA ILE A 68 6.49 0.46 14.86
C ILE A 68 6.57 -0.59 15.97
N GLU A 69 7.46 -1.60 15.82
CA GLU A 69 7.69 -2.70 16.77
C GLU A 69 6.40 -3.45 17.16
N ALA A 70 5.49 -3.63 16.19
CA ALA A 70 4.20 -4.27 16.41
C ALA A 70 3.80 -5.19 15.26
N VAL A 71 2.92 -6.14 15.56
CA VAL A 71 2.21 -6.94 14.57
C VAL A 71 1.01 -6.14 14.08
N THR A 72 0.81 -6.11 12.77
CA THR A 72 -0.32 -5.41 12.11
C THR A 72 -1.15 -6.38 11.30
N LEU A 73 -2.43 -6.03 11.12
CA LEU A 73 -3.34 -6.67 10.15
C LEU A 73 -3.47 -5.76 8.94
N GLU A 74 -3.13 -6.29 7.77
CA GLU A 74 -3.05 -5.54 6.53
C GLU A 74 -3.73 -6.28 5.38
N ILE A 75 -4.22 -5.55 4.38
CA ILE A 75 -4.50 -6.15 3.07
C ILE A 75 -3.18 -6.55 2.41
N PRO A 76 -3.14 -7.64 1.62
CA PRO A 76 -1.95 -8.06 0.87
C PRO A 76 -1.38 -6.90 0.05
N ALA A 77 -0.06 -6.71 0.12
CA ALA A 77 0.59 -5.58 -0.50
C ALA A 77 2.10 -5.77 -0.66
N GLY A 78 2.65 -5.34 -1.79
CA GLY A 78 4.08 -5.37 -2.00
C GLY A 78 4.60 -4.24 -2.87
N LYS A 79 5.92 -4.12 -2.91
CA LYS A 79 6.62 -3.09 -3.67
C LYS A 79 6.66 -3.44 -5.15
N LEU A 80 6.69 -2.41 -5.98
CA LEU A 80 6.95 -2.60 -7.40
C LEU A 80 8.44 -2.96 -7.62
N GLU A 81 8.67 -4.05 -8.34
CA GLU A 81 10.01 -4.47 -8.73
C GLU A 81 10.55 -3.61 -9.89
N PRO A 82 11.91 -3.56 -10.09
CA PRO A 82 12.48 -2.85 -11.21
C PRO A 82 11.96 -3.38 -12.56
N GLY A 83 11.32 -2.51 -13.35
CA GLY A 83 10.78 -2.87 -14.66
C GLY A 83 9.34 -3.40 -14.64
N GLU A 84 8.69 -3.44 -13.48
CA GLU A 84 7.25 -3.74 -13.38
C GLU A 84 6.42 -2.50 -13.74
N ASP A 85 6.00 -2.40 -15.00
CA ASP A 85 5.14 -1.32 -15.48
C ASP A 85 3.64 -1.64 -15.31
N ASN A 86 3.27 -2.92 -15.27
CA ASN A 86 1.89 -3.35 -15.09
C ASN A 86 1.56 -3.62 -13.61
N LYS A 87 1.05 -2.62 -12.92
CA LYS A 87 0.69 -2.69 -11.50
C LYS A 87 -0.37 -3.75 -11.17
N LYS A 88 -1.24 -4.13 -12.12
CA LYS A 88 -2.21 -5.21 -11.88
C LYS A 88 -1.53 -6.56 -11.79
N LEU A 89 -0.55 -6.83 -12.65
CA LEU A 89 0.23 -8.08 -12.60
C LEU A 89 1.05 -8.14 -11.31
N SER A 90 1.67 -7.03 -10.89
CA SER A 90 2.35 -6.96 -9.59
C SER A 90 1.37 -7.26 -8.44
N ALA A 91 0.17 -6.70 -8.48
CA ALA A 91 -0.85 -6.95 -7.45
C ALA A 91 -1.28 -8.43 -7.41
N ILE A 92 -1.43 -9.09 -8.57
CA ILE A 92 -1.76 -10.53 -8.65
C ILE A 92 -0.62 -11.38 -8.12
N ARG A 93 0.64 -11.02 -8.42
CA ARG A 93 1.83 -11.69 -7.91
C ARG A 93 1.85 -11.64 -6.38
N GLU A 94 1.77 -10.45 -5.79
CA GLU A 94 1.75 -10.25 -4.33
C GLU A 94 0.59 -10.98 -3.65
N LEU A 95 -0.62 -10.90 -4.23
CA LEU A 95 -1.78 -11.64 -3.72
C LEU A 95 -1.49 -13.14 -3.64
N ARG A 96 -0.85 -13.71 -4.68
CA ARG A 96 -0.51 -15.12 -4.70
C ARG A 96 0.57 -15.48 -3.69
N GLU A 97 1.67 -14.72 -3.68
CA GLU A 97 2.85 -14.96 -2.82
C GLU A 97 2.47 -14.92 -1.35
N GLU A 98 1.74 -13.88 -0.91
CA GLU A 98 1.37 -13.70 0.48
C GLU A 98 0.16 -14.53 0.94
N THR A 99 -0.73 -14.93 0.01
CA THR A 99 -2.03 -15.49 0.43
C THR A 99 -2.41 -16.82 -0.24
N GLY A 100 -1.75 -17.20 -1.33
CA GLY A 100 -2.13 -18.38 -2.13
C GLY A 100 -3.44 -18.20 -2.93
N TYR A 101 -4.07 -17.01 -2.92
CA TYR A 101 -5.20 -16.69 -3.78
C TYR A 101 -4.72 -16.15 -5.11
N VAL A 102 -5.49 -16.39 -6.17
CA VAL A 102 -5.19 -15.90 -7.52
C VAL A 102 -6.40 -15.15 -8.08
N ALA A 103 -6.09 -14.19 -8.94
CA ALA A 103 -7.09 -13.42 -9.67
C ALA A 103 -6.68 -13.27 -11.13
N GLU A 104 -7.66 -13.10 -12.02
CA GLU A 104 -7.45 -12.67 -13.40
C GLU A 104 -7.31 -11.15 -13.46
N GLU A 105 -6.44 -10.65 -14.35
CA GLU A 105 -6.13 -9.21 -14.45
C GLU A 105 -7.37 -8.35 -14.72
N GLU A 106 -8.29 -8.87 -15.54
CA GLU A 106 -9.51 -8.19 -15.96
C GLU A 106 -10.49 -7.98 -14.79
N ARG A 107 -10.37 -8.80 -13.74
CA ARG A 107 -11.23 -8.73 -12.56
C ARG A 107 -10.77 -7.70 -11.52
N LEU A 108 -9.53 -7.22 -11.62
CA LEU A 108 -9.02 -6.22 -10.70
C LEU A 108 -9.64 -4.83 -11.00
N GLU A 109 -10.46 -4.36 -10.08
CA GLU A 109 -11.00 -3.00 -10.05
C GLU A 109 -10.00 -2.08 -9.32
N LYS A 110 -9.48 -1.05 -9.98
CA LYS A 110 -8.65 -0.04 -9.30
C LYS A 110 -9.51 0.84 -8.41
N LEU A 111 -9.18 0.92 -7.13
CA LEU A 111 -9.87 1.78 -6.17
C LEU A 111 -9.22 3.16 -6.06
N TYR A 112 -7.96 3.18 -5.67
CA TYR A 112 -7.25 4.41 -5.32
C TYR A 112 -5.79 4.37 -5.72
N ASP A 113 -5.22 5.55 -5.98
CA ASP A 113 -3.81 5.84 -5.82
C ASP A 113 -3.63 6.71 -4.57
N VAL A 114 -2.80 6.29 -3.62
CA VAL A 114 -2.66 6.93 -2.31
C VAL A 114 -1.21 7.22 -2.00
N HIS A 115 -0.89 8.48 -1.72
CA HIS A 115 0.37 8.83 -1.09
C HIS A 115 0.27 8.61 0.42
N VAL A 116 1.19 7.82 0.99
CA VAL A 116 1.11 7.45 2.42
C VAL A 116 1.82 8.43 3.35
N ALA A 117 2.85 9.12 2.88
CA ALA A 117 3.64 10.03 3.69
C ALA A 117 4.16 11.22 2.86
N LEU A 118 3.26 11.91 2.15
CA LEU A 118 3.56 12.94 1.14
C LEU A 118 4.39 14.14 1.65
N GLY A 119 4.55 14.28 2.97
CA GLY A 119 5.41 15.32 3.55
C GLY A 119 6.90 15.06 3.38
N TYR A 120 7.32 13.80 3.17
CA TYR A 120 8.74 13.41 3.05
C TYR A 120 8.98 12.19 2.17
N SER A 121 7.97 11.47 1.72
CA SER A 121 8.10 10.27 0.88
C SER A 121 7.33 10.39 -0.41
N SER A 122 7.94 9.92 -1.51
CA SER A 122 7.29 9.80 -2.81
C SER A 122 6.45 8.54 -2.95
N GLU A 123 6.31 7.73 -1.90
CA GLU A 123 5.60 6.47 -1.95
C GLU A 123 4.14 6.65 -2.37
N LEU A 124 3.78 5.96 -3.46
CA LEU A 124 2.43 5.88 -4.01
C LEU A 124 1.99 4.43 -4.00
N ILE A 125 0.91 4.13 -3.29
CA ILE A 125 0.28 2.80 -3.27
C ILE A 125 -0.93 2.82 -4.18
N THR A 126 -0.98 1.89 -5.14
CA THR A 126 -2.18 1.65 -5.95
C THR A 126 -2.98 0.52 -5.32
N ILE A 127 -4.21 0.80 -4.88
CA ILE A 127 -5.10 -0.17 -4.23
C ILE A 127 -6.09 -0.73 -5.24
N TYR A 128 -6.18 -2.05 -5.31
CA TYR A 128 -7.14 -2.78 -6.13
C TYR A 128 -8.18 -3.51 -5.27
N TYR A 129 -9.30 -3.84 -5.89
CA TYR A 129 -10.33 -4.70 -5.34
C TYR A 129 -10.55 -5.90 -6.24
N VAL A 130 -10.79 -7.04 -5.63
CA VAL A 130 -11.25 -8.26 -6.30
C VAL A 130 -12.05 -9.11 -5.32
N ASP A 131 -13.08 -9.78 -5.80
CA ASP A 131 -13.93 -10.66 -4.99
C ASP A 131 -14.05 -12.07 -5.59
N ASN A 132 -14.82 -12.93 -4.90
CA ASN A 132 -15.14 -14.29 -5.33
C ASN A 132 -13.88 -15.09 -5.69
N LEU A 133 -12.85 -15.00 -4.86
CA LEU A 133 -11.59 -15.70 -5.06
C LEU A 133 -11.65 -17.12 -4.51
N GLU A 134 -10.98 -18.02 -5.22
CA GLU A 134 -10.70 -19.37 -4.79
C GLU A 134 -9.24 -19.51 -4.37
N TYR A 135 -9.01 -20.30 -3.34
CA TYR A 135 -7.66 -20.64 -2.93
C TYR A 135 -7.02 -21.57 -3.96
N ALA A 136 -5.85 -21.20 -4.47
CA ALA A 136 -5.23 -21.91 -5.59
C ALA A 136 -3.96 -22.66 -5.21
N GLY A 137 -3.45 -22.53 -4.00
CA GLY A 137 -2.26 -23.27 -3.63
C GLY A 137 -1.38 -22.66 -2.55
N GLU A 138 -0.09 -22.96 -2.62
CA GLU A 138 0.88 -22.65 -1.59
C GLU A 138 1.16 -21.14 -1.53
N ILE A 139 1.37 -20.66 -0.31
CA ILE A 139 1.92 -19.34 0.00
C ILE A 139 3.43 -19.42 -0.24
N ASP A 140 3.99 -18.46 -0.95
CA ASP A 140 5.40 -18.42 -1.33
C ASP A 140 5.97 -17.00 -1.11
N PRO A 141 6.00 -16.51 0.16
CA PRO A 141 6.53 -15.20 0.49
C PRO A 141 8.05 -15.15 0.31
N ASP A 142 8.61 -13.96 0.24
CA ASP A 142 10.05 -13.76 0.22
C ASP A 142 10.73 -14.40 1.45
N ASP A 143 11.99 -14.81 1.31
CA ASP A 143 12.76 -15.54 2.37
C ASP A 143 12.84 -14.79 3.71
N ASP A 144 12.70 -13.47 3.71
CA ASP A 144 12.74 -12.60 4.89
C ASP A 144 11.32 -12.10 5.33
N GLU A 145 10.26 -12.63 4.70
CA GLU A 145 8.87 -12.30 5.04
C GLU A 145 8.19 -13.41 5.85
N PHE A 146 7.80 -13.08 7.06
CA PHE A 146 7.05 -13.97 7.96
C PHE A 146 5.63 -13.47 8.11
N ILE A 147 4.70 -14.12 7.40
CA ILE A 147 3.31 -13.69 7.26
C ILE A 147 2.38 -14.78 7.77
N ASN A 148 1.32 -14.42 8.49
CA ASN A 148 0.21 -15.29 8.79
C ASN A 148 -1.02 -14.84 7.99
N LEU A 149 -1.56 -15.74 7.17
CA LEU A 149 -2.82 -15.52 6.49
C LEU A 149 -3.98 -15.48 7.49
N ARG A 150 -4.82 -14.46 7.42
CA ARG A 150 -6.04 -14.30 8.19
C ARG A 150 -7.23 -14.09 7.26
N LYS A 151 -8.38 -14.62 7.67
CA LYS A 151 -9.65 -14.40 6.97
C LYS A 151 -10.70 -14.01 7.98
N TYR A 152 -11.44 -12.96 7.68
CA TYR A 152 -12.49 -12.44 8.54
C TYR A 152 -13.77 -12.29 7.73
N LYS A 153 -14.91 -12.62 8.32
CA LYS A 153 -16.19 -12.21 7.74
C LYS A 153 -16.21 -10.68 7.61
N ILE A 154 -16.92 -10.19 6.60
CA ILE A 154 -16.95 -8.75 6.30
C ILE A 154 -17.30 -7.92 7.53
N GLU A 155 -18.30 -8.34 8.31
CA GLU A 155 -18.75 -7.66 9.53
C GLU A 155 -17.66 -7.67 10.62
N GLU A 156 -16.89 -8.76 10.73
CA GLU A 156 -15.77 -8.86 11.66
C GLU A 156 -14.64 -7.91 11.25
N ALA A 157 -14.32 -7.86 9.96
CA ALA A 157 -13.32 -6.93 9.43
C ALA A 157 -13.74 -5.45 9.68
N PHE A 158 -15.03 -5.12 9.51
CA PHE A 158 -15.55 -3.79 9.85
C PHE A 158 -15.43 -3.50 11.34
N LYS A 159 -15.69 -4.48 12.20
CA LYS A 159 -15.51 -4.32 13.64
C LYS A 159 -14.04 -4.06 14.00
N LEU A 160 -13.09 -4.77 13.40
CA LEU A 160 -11.65 -4.53 13.61
C LEU A 160 -11.24 -3.10 13.18
N LEU A 161 -11.84 -2.58 12.11
CA LEU A 161 -11.66 -1.20 11.68
C LEU A 161 -12.27 -0.20 12.69
N ASP A 162 -13.51 -0.40 13.10
CA ASP A 162 -14.24 0.50 14.01
C ASP A 162 -13.61 0.53 15.42
N ASP A 163 -13.09 -0.62 15.88
CA ASP A 163 -12.40 -0.77 17.18
C ASP A 163 -10.94 -0.27 17.13
N ASN A 164 -10.48 0.26 15.98
CA ASN A 164 -9.12 0.74 15.75
C ASN A 164 -8.03 -0.34 15.99
N VAL A 165 -8.36 -1.61 15.77
CA VAL A 165 -7.38 -2.71 15.78
C VAL A 165 -6.52 -2.64 14.50
N ILE A 166 -7.15 -2.30 13.38
CA ILE A 166 -6.47 -2.04 12.11
C ILE A 166 -6.05 -0.58 12.09
N THR A 167 -4.73 -0.36 12.06
CA THR A 167 -4.10 0.99 12.05
C THR A 167 -3.36 1.29 10.74
N ASP A 168 -3.23 0.31 9.87
CA ASP A 168 -2.60 0.48 8.56
C ASP A 168 -3.51 1.27 7.60
N SER A 169 -3.02 2.38 7.07
CA SER A 169 -3.81 3.34 6.29
C SER A 169 -4.41 2.77 5.00
N LYS A 170 -3.65 1.94 4.25
CA LYS A 170 -4.15 1.32 3.02
C LYS A 170 -5.30 0.35 3.31
N THR A 171 -5.19 -0.42 4.39
CA THR A 171 -6.22 -1.36 4.85
C THR A 171 -7.47 -0.63 5.34
N MET A 172 -7.28 0.45 6.13
CA MET A 172 -8.39 1.29 6.58
C MET A 172 -9.18 1.89 5.41
N LEU A 173 -8.49 2.40 4.39
CA LEU A 173 -9.12 2.93 3.17
C LEU A 173 -9.90 1.86 2.41
N ALA A 174 -9.29 0.69 2.22
CA ALA A 174 -9.89 -0.42 1.50
C ALA A 174 -11.15 -0.94 2.21
N LEU A 175 -11.10 -1.12 3.54
CA LEU A 175 -12.26 -1.55 4.33
C LEU A 175 -13.34 -0.48 4.39
N SER A 176 -12.98 0.80 4.46
CA SER A 176 -13.93 1.91 4.41
C SER A 176 -14.66 1.95 3.06
N TYR A 177 -13.95 1.72 1.95
CA TYR A 177 -14.56 1.56 0.65
C TYR A 177 -15.57 0.40 0.64
N LEU A 178 -15.17 -0.77 1.14
CA LEU A 178 -16.04 -1.95 1.19
C LEU A 178 -17.29 -1.69 2.02
N LYS A 179 -17.14 -1.03 3.17
CA LYS A 179 -18.25 -0.67 4.07
C LYS A 179 -19.25 0.26 3.38
N ASN A 180 -18.77 1.26 2.67
CA ASN A 180 -19.63 2.16 1.88
C ASN A 180 -20.32 1.42 0.73
N ARG A 181 -19.60 0.56 -0.01
CA ARG A 181 -20.17 -0.23 -1.11
C ARG A 181 -21.27 -1.20 -0.66
N LYS A 182 -21.13 -1.82 0.53
CA LYS A 182 -22.12 -2.73 1.11
C LYS A 182 -23.27 -1.98 1.79
N GLY A 183 -23.03 -0.80 2.37
CA GLY A 183 -24.05 0.03 3.02
C GLY A 183 -24.93 0.86 2.07
N ALA A 184 -24.50 1.02 0.82
CA ALA A 184 -25.26 1.73 -0.22
C ALA A 184 -26.35 0.85 -0.88
N LYS A 185 -26.58 -0.34 -0.38
CA LYS A 185 -27.68 -1.24 -0.78
C LYS A 185 -28.76 -1.20 0.30
#